data_71414dc6a395e746d996be49695ea44a
#
_entry.id   71414dc6a395e746d996be49695ea44a
#
_cell.length_a   1.000
_cell.length_b   1.000
_cell.length_c   1.000
_cell.angle_alpha   90.00
_cell.angle_beta   90.00
_cell.angle_gamma   90.00
#
_symmetry.space_group_name_H-M   'P 1'
#
loop_
_entity.id
_entity.type
_entity.pdbx_description
1 polymer ?
#
loop_
_entity_poly.entity_id
_entity_poly.type
_entity_poly.pdbx_seq_one_letter_code
_entity_poly.pdbx_strand_id
1 'polypeptide(L)'
;MVVGFFQLWYNDGAKHEKEILNMKKFFALILTFALTLCTLGALTSCGGAKFDENKNISVVAREDGSGTKSAFMEIIGLKGKADVSGVIIGANTAAVLNEVKGNPLAIGYDSLGYVTDEVKMLKVDGVAATVENVKNGTYKISRPLNVVYQESKVASEVNTAFLTFLQSSDAQKIISDNGYVSTKDGAVAYTVVPGLSGEINISGSTSLKPLMEKLAAKFEAVQSGVKVTVGGGGSGTGYNDAKNGVSDFGMISENFKTEKAENCTYYEVAKDGIAVIVNKENPLDNISMEDIKNIYNVDAGDAAIKVWADASK
;
A
#
# COMPACT_ATOMS: atom_id res chain seq x y z
N MET A 1 -90.00 12.19 -16.76
CA MET A 1 -88.94 11.42 -17.41
C MET A 1 -87.52 11.99 -17.23
N VAL A 2 -87.33 13.11 -16.55
CA VAL A 2 -85.97 13.74 -16.36
C VAL A 2 -85.31 13.34 -15.02
N VAL A 3 -86.10 12.95 -14.02
CA VAL A 3 -85.56 12.60 -12.68
C VAL A 3 -84.84 11.21 -12.62
N GLY A 4 -85.22 10.28 -13.53
CA GLY A 4 -84.59 8.96 -13.56
C GLY A 4 -83.20 8.93 -14.18
N PHE A 5 -82.88 9.88 -15.08
CA PHE A 5 -81.58 9.96 -15.75
C PHE A 5 -80.49 10.50 -14.82
N PHE A 6 -80.80 11.41 -13.92
CA PHE A 6 -79.88 11.98 -12.94
C PHE A 6 -79.45 10.94 -11.83
N GLN A 7 -80.41 10.04 -11.46
CA GLN A 7 -80.17 9.04 -10.44
C GLN A 7 -79.22 7.92 -10.93
N LEU A 8 -79.33 7.58 -12.23
CA LEU A 8 -78.44 6.59 -12.84
C LEU A 8 -76.99 7.13 -13.01
N TRP A 9 -76.87 8.41 -13.37
CA TRP A 9 -75.52 9.03 -13.55
C TRP A 9 -74.78 9.24 -12.20
N TYR A 10 -75.57 9.60 -11.15
CA TYR A 10 -74.99 9.74 -9.79
C TYR A 10 -74.51 8.41 -9.20
N ASN A 11 -75.26 7.32 -9.45
CA ASN A 11 -74.88 5.99 -8.96
C ASN A 11 -73.66 5.39 -9.69
N ASP A 12 -73.46 5.69 -10.97
CA ASP A 12 -72.31 5.22 -11.75
C ASP A 12 -71.04 5.97 -11.35
N GLY A 13 -71.13 7.29 -11.08
CA GLY A 13 -69.98 8.05 -10.52
C GLY A 13 -69.51 7.56 -9.15
N ALA A 14 -70.43 7.26 -8.25
CA ALA A 14 -70.16 6.78 -6.92
C ALA A 14 -69.54 5.34 -6.93
N LYS A 15 -69.89 4.53 -7.91
CA LYS A 15 -69.31 3.19 -8.10
C LYS A 15 -67.90 3.26 -8.66
N HIS A 16 -67.66 4.17 -9.60
CA HIS A 16 -66.35 4.44 -10.17
C HIS A 16 -65.36 5.02 -9.13
N GLU A 17 -65.82 5.92 -8.25
CA GLU A 17 -64.97 6.45 -7.16
C GLU A 17 -64.57 5.35 -6.15
N LYS A 18 -65.49 4.45 -5.81
CA LYS A 18 -65.21 3.31 -4.92
C LYS A 18 -64.21 2.32 -5.54
N GLU A 19 -64.31 2.06 -6.84
CA GLU A 19 -63.35 1.19 -7.55
C GLU A 19 -61.97 1.82 -7.62
N ILE A 20 -61.86 3.12 -7.90
CA ILE A 20 -60.61 3.86 -7.89
C ILE A 20 -59.99 3.89 -6.49
N LEU A 21 -60.81 4.08 -5.44
CA LEU A 21 -60.34 4.07 -4.05
C LEU A 21 -59.82 2.67 -3.62
N ASN A 22 -60.47 1.61 -4.04
CA ASN A 22 -60.06 0.24 -3.78
C ASN A 22 -58.77 -0.12 -4.55
N MET A 23 -58.66 0.33 -5.82
CA MET A 23 -57.38 0.16 -6.56
C MET A 23 -56.24 0.91 -5.89
N LYS A 24 -56.44 2.17 -5.45
CA LYS A 24 -55.42 2.92 -4.72
C LYS A 24 -54.97 2.22 -3.42
N LYS A 25 -55.94 1.66 -2.67
CA LYS A 25 -55.63 0.88 -1.45
C LYS A 25 -54.88 -0.41 -1.77
N PHE A 26 -55.23 -1.09 -2.86
CA PHE A 26 -54.56 -2.32 -3.31
C PHE A 26 -53.13 -2.04 -3.77
N PHE A 27 -52.91 -0.93 -4.54
CA PHE A 27 -51.56 -0.50 -4.91
C PHE A 27 -50.74 -0.02 -3.71
N ALA A 28 -51.34 0.66 -2.73
CA ALA A 28 -50.65 1.03 -1.49
C ALA A 28 -50.26 -0.17 -0.68
N LEU A 29 -51.06 -1.23 -0.63
CA LEU A 29 -50.79 -2.48 0.06
C LEU A 29 -49.66 -3.26 -0.62
N ILE A 30 -49.61 -3.31 -1.95
CA ILE A 30 -48.51 -3.92 -2.73
C ILE A 30 -47.21 -3.15 -2.52
N LEU A 31 -47.26 -1.81 -2.52
CA LEU A 31 -46.10 -0.96 -2.32
C LEU A 31 -45.51 -1.11 -0.92
N THR A 32 -46.37 -1.21 0.12
CA THR A 32 -45.89 -1.49 1.49
C THR A 32 -45.35 -2.90 1.66
N PHE A 33 -45.92 -3.89 0.99
CA PHE A 33 -45.40 -5.26 1.02
C PHE A 33 -44.07 -5.40 0.27
N ALA A 34 -43.90 -4.69 -0.85
CA ALA A 34 -42.62 -4.63 -1.58
C ALA A 34 -41.53 -3.91 -0.79
N LEU A 35 -41.86 -2.82 -0.06
CA LEU A 35 -40.91 -2.12 0.80
C LEU A 35 -40.48 -2.98 1.99
N THR A 36 -41.41 -3.76 2.60
CA THR A 36 -41.05 -4.67 3.71
C THR A 36 -40.22 -5.87 3.26
N LEU A 37 -40.40 -6.38 2.04
CA LEU A 37 -39.54 -7.45 1.50
C LEU A 37 -38.12 -6.94 1.19
N CYS A 38 -37.97 -5.70 0.74
CA CYS A 38 -36.65 -5.10 0.51
C CYS A 38 -35.88 -4.83 1.81
N THR A 39 -36.55 -4.57 2.93
CA THR A 39 -35.88 -4.33 4.21
C THR A 39 -35.45 -5.64 4.92
N LEU A 40 -36.13 -6.76 4.69
CA LEU A 40 -35.68 -8.06 5.21
C LEU A 40 -34.50 -8.64 4.41
N GLY A 41 -34.33 -8.29 3.13
CA GLY A 41 -33.18 -8.71 2.30
C GLY A 41 -31.91 -7.92 2.56
N ALA A 42 -32.00 -6.71 3.15
CA ALA A 42 -30.87 -5.84 3.39
C ALA A 42 -30.13 -6.11 4.72
N LEU A 43 -30.68 -6.96 5.60
CA LEU A 43 -30.07 -7.29 6.90
C LEU A 43 -29.17 -8.55 6.87
N THR A 44 -29.03 -9.21 5.72
CA THR A 44 -28.18 -10.41 5.61
C THR A 44 -26.90 -10.23 4.78
N SER A 45 -26.50 -8.99 4.43
CA SER A 45 -25.32 -8.75 3.60
C SER A 45 -24.30 -7.77 4.21
N CYS A 46 -24.03 -7.89 5.51
CA CYS A 46 -22.86 -7.29 6.13
C CYS A 46 -22.09 -8.29 7.00
N GLY A 47 -22.09 -9.56 6.60
CA GLY A 47 -21.12 -10.53 7.08
C GLY A 47 -19.92 -10.50 6.15
N GLY A 48 -18.94 -9.62 6.37
CA GLY A 48 -17.64 -9.74 5.74
C GLY A 48 -17.13 -11.19 5.89
N ALA A 49 -16.37 -11.67 4.92
CA ALA A 49 -15.74 -12.99 5.05
C ALA A 49 -14.98 -13.04 6.38
N LYS A 50 -15.26 -14.05 7.22
CA LYS A 50 -14.56 -14.24 8.49
C LYS A 50 -13.32 -15.09 8.27
N PHE A 51 -12.34 -14.91 9.14
CA PHE A 51 -11.16 -15.76 9.19
C PHE A 51 -11.56 -17.23 9.41
N ASP A 52 -10.96 -18.13 8.65
CA ASP A 52 -11.11 -19.57 8.76
C ASP A 52 -9.76 -20.21 8.46
N GLU A 53 -9.14 -20.81 9.48
CA GLU A 53 -7.78 -21.36 9.38
C GLU A 53 -7.67 -22.54 8.40
N ASN A 54 -8.77 -23.20 8.04
CA ASN A 54 -8.78 -24.33 7.11
C ASN A 54 -8.96 -23.93 5.65
N LYS A 55 -9.15 -22.64 5.38
CA LYS A 55 -9.21 -22.11 4.00
C LYS A 55 -7.83 -21.71 3.50
N ASN A 56 -7.70 -21.69 2.18
CA ASN A 56 -6.47 -21.32 1.52
C ASN A 56 -6.06 -19.89 1.89
N ILE A 57 -4.78 -19.73 2.18
CA ILE A 57 -4.14 -18.43 2.35
C ILE A 57 -4.24 -17.64 1.04
N SER A 58 -4.70 -16.40 1.13
CA SER A 58 -4.68 -15.45 0.03
C SER A 58 -3.31 -14.76 0.02
N VAL A 59 -2.39 -15.25 -0.77
CA VAL A 59 -1.03 -14.70 -0.86
C VAL A 59 -1.08 -13.41 -1.67
N VAL A 60 -0.61 -12.31 -1.08
CA VAL A 60 -0.51 -11.00 -1.73
C VAL A 60 0.94 -10.67 -1.98
N ALA A 61 1.31 -10.40 -3.22
CA ALA A 61 2.65 -9.99 -3.61
C ALA A 61 2.61 -8.66 -4.37
N ARG A 62 3.79 -8.09 -4.62
CA ARG A 62 3.95 -6.91 -5.46
C ARG A 62 4.21 -7.29 -6.90
N GLU A 63 3.93 -6.36 -7.80
CA GLU A 63 4.23 -6.45 -9.23
C GLU A 63 5.74 -6.64 -9.49
N ASP A 64 6.06 -7.13 -10.67
CA ASP A 64 7.44 -7.19 -11.15
C ASP A 64 8.01 -5.77 -11.31
N GLY A 65 9.30 -5.61 -10.99
CA GLY A 65 9.93 -4.29 -10.90
C GLY A 65 9.78 -3.60 -9.54
N SER A 66 8.97 -4.16 -8.63
CA SER A 66 8.94 -3.69 -7.24
C SER A 66 10.22 -4.03 -6.49
N GLY A 67 10.90 -3.00 -5.98
CA GLY A 67 12.06 -3.21 -5.09
C GLY A 67 11.69 -3.88 -3.77
N THR A 68 10.44 -3.69 -3.29
CA THR A 68 9.93 -4.39 -2.10
C THR A 68 9.84 -5.89 -2.35
N LYS A 69 9.27 -6.31 -3.50
CA LYS A 69 9.25 -7.72 -3.91
C LYS A 69 10.66 -8.27 -4.04
N SER A 70 11.53 -7.54 -4.75
CA SER A 70 12.92 -7.96 -4.96
C SER A 70 13.66 -8.18 -3.64
N ALA A 71 13.58 -7.23 -2.70
CA ALA A 71 14.24 -7.34 -1.39
C ALA A 71 13.61 -8.45 -0.54
N PHE A 72 12.29 -8.53 -0.46
CA PHE A 72 11.58 -9.55 0.32
C PHE A 72 11.94 -10.96 -0.16
N MET A 73 11.77 -11.24 -1.46
CA MET A 73 12.07 -12.55 -2.04
C MET A 73 13.54 -12.93 -1.89
N GLU A 74 14.46 -11.95 -1.97
CA GLU A 74 15.88 -12.22 -1.75
C GLU A 74 16.15 -12.58 -0.28
N ILE A 75 15.56 -11.86 0.67
CA ILE A 75 15.76 -12.09 2.12
C ILE A 75 15.21 -13.44 2.57
N ILE A 76 14.03 -13.85 2.06
CA ILE A 76 13.44 -15.16 2.38
C ILE A 76 14.03 -16.32 1.56
N GLY A 77 15.07 -16.06 0.75
CA GLY A 77 15.79 -17.09 -0.02
C GLY A 77 15.08 -17.54 -1.31
N LEU A 78 14.19 -16.71 -1.86
CA LEU A 78 13.41 -17.00 -3.09
C LEU A 78 13.78 -16.07 -4.24
N LYS A 79 14.98 -15.51 -4.27
CA LYS A 79 15.45 -14.62 -5.34
C LYS A 79 15.25 -15.25 -6.72
N GLY A 80 14.54 -14.55 -7.59
CA GLY A 80 14.30 -14.97 -8.98
C GLY A 80 13.28 -16.09 -9.15
N LYS A 81 12.61 -16.52 -8.07
CA LYS A 81 11.48 -17.47 -8.18
C LYS A 81 10.22 -16.75 -8.65
N ALA A 82 9.39 -17.49 -9.40
CA ALA A 82 8.07 -17.04 -9.78
C ALA A 82 7.13 -16.97 -8.56
N ASP A 83 6.05 -16.21 -8.68
CA ASP A 83 4.99 -16.17 -7.68
C ASP A 83 4.22 -17.49 -7.63
N VAL A 84 3.63 -17.80 -6.48
CA VAL A 84 2.74 -18.95 -6.31
C VAL A 84 1.47 -18.81 -7.14
N SER A 85 0.87 -19.93 -7.52
CA SER A 85 -0.39 -19.92 -8.26
C SER A 85 -1.51 -19.26 -7.46
N GLY A 86 -2.29 -18.39 -8.11
CA GLY A 86 -3.38 -17.67 -7.46
C GLY A 86 -2.95 -16.49 -6.59
N VAL A 87 -1.68 -16.06 -6.65
CA VAL A 87 -1.20 -14.86 -5.98
C VAL A 87 -1.98 -13.62 -6.42
N ILE A 88 -2.30 -12.75 -5.47
CA ILE A 88 -2.91 -11.44 -5.72
C ILE A 88 -1.79 -10.42 -5.88
N ILE A 89 -1.75 -9.73 -7.01
CA ILE A 89 -0.70 -8.76 -7.30
C ILE A 89 -1.15 -7.34 -6.95
N GLY A 90 -0.49 -6.74 -5.96
CA GLY A 90 -0.63 -5.33 -5.63
C GLY A 90 0.28 -4.45 -6.50
N ALA A 91 -0.31 -3.56 -7.29
CA ALA A 91 0.42 -2.66 -8.19
C ALA A 91 1.28 -1.60 -7.47
N ASN A 92 1.10 -1.41 -6.19
CA ASN A 92 1.88 -0.49 -5.35
C ASN A 92 1.69 -0.84 -3.87
N THR A 93 2.40 -0.13 -2.99
CA THR A 93 2.33 -0.25 -1.52
C THR A 93 0.90 -0.14 -0.99
N ALA A 94 0.13 0.87 -1.41
CA ALA A 94 -1.25 1.05 -0.96
C ALA A 94 -2.19 -0.09 -1.38
N ALA A 95 -1.98 -0.68 -2.57
CA ALA A 95 -2.79 -1.78 -3.07
C ALA A 95 -2.63 -3.05 -2.22
N VAL A 96 -1.40 -3.37 -1.78
CA VAL A 96 -1.14 -4.50 -0.86
C VAL A 96 -1.85 -4.27 0.47
N LEU A 97 -1.70 -3.08 1.07
CA LEU A 97 -2.33 -2.75 2.34
C LEU A 97 -3.86 -2.87 2.27
N ASN A 98 -4.47 -2.35 1.20
CA ASN A 98 -5.92 -2.42 1.00
C ASN A 98 -6.42 -3.86 0.81
N GLU A 99 -5.68 -4.70 0.07
CA GLU A 99 -6.04 -6.11 -0.11
C GLU A 99 -6.00 -6.86 1.22
N VAL A 100 -4.92 -6.71 1.98
CA VAL A 100 -4.79 -7.36 3.30
C VAL A 100 -5.85 -6.87 4.28
N LYS A 101 -6.16 -5.56 4.28
CA LYS A 101 -7.23 -4.98 5.10
C LYS A 101 -8.61 -5.59 4.77
N GLY A 102 -8.89 -5.82 3.49
CA GLY A 102 -10.20 -6.28 3.01
C GLY A 102 -10.39 -7.80 3.04
N ASN A 103 -9.33 -8.58 3.21
CA ASN A 103 -9.33 -10.03 3.05
C ASN A 103 -8.83 -10.74 4.32
N PRO A 104 -9.72 -11.37 5.12
CA PRO A 104 -9.35 -12.04 6.37
C PRO A 104 -8.32 -13.17 6.22
N LEU A 105 -8.20 -13.74 5.01
CA LEU A 105 -7.27 -14.84 4.73
C LEU A 105 -5.95 -14.37 4.14
N ALA A 106 -5.77 -13.06 3.92
CA ALA A 106 -4.60 -12.53 3.25
C ALA A 106 -3.36 -12.53 4.15
N ILE A 107 -2.21 -12.82 3.50
CA ILE A 107 -0.88 -12.48 3.95
C ILE A 107 -0.22 -11.60 2.90
N GLY A 108 0.45 -10.56 3.33
CA GLY A 108 1.22 -9.67 2.48
C GLY A 108 2.47 -9.16 3.17
N TYR A 109 3.22 -8.32 2.48
CA TYR A 109 4.38 -7.64 3.03
C TYR A 109 4.44 -6.20 2.55
N ASP A 110 4.83 -5.31 3.44
CA ASP A 110 4.90 -3.89 3.11
C ASP A 110 5.99 -3.14 3.90
N SER A 111 6.33 -1.93 3.47
CA SER A 111 7.22 -1.01 4.15
C SER A 111 6.73 -0.71 5.57
N LEU A 112 7.55 -0.91 6.59
CA LEU A 112 7.21 -0.62 7.99
C LEU A 112 6.73 0.83 8.17
N GLY A 113 7.38 1.78 7.52
CA GLY A 113 7.01 3.20 7.58
C GLY A 113 5.69 3.53 6.84
N TYR A 114 5.10 2.59 6.09
CA TYR A 114 3.83 2.76 5.40
C TYR A 114 2.67 2.02 6.07
N VAL A 115 2.96 0.96 6.84
CA VAL A 115 1.92 0.16 7.50
C VAL A 115 1.17 0.99 8.54
N THR A 116 -0.15 0.92 8.49
CA THR A 116 -1.05 1.58 9.45
C THR A 116 -1.69 0.55 10.38
N ASP A 117 -2.41 1.04 11.40
CA ASP A 117 -3.18 0.21 12.32
C ASP A 117 -4.41 -0.47 11.68
N GLU A 118 -4.64 -0.30 10.38
CA GLU A 118 -5.73 -0.97 9.65
C GLU A 118 -5.46 -2.46 9.39
N VAL A 119 -4.21 -2.90 9.50
CA VAL A 119 -3.79 -4.30 9.38
C VAL A 119 -3.00 -4.72 10.63
N LYS A 120 -2.72 -6.01 10.78
CA LYS A 120 -1.89 -6.55 11.85
C LYS A 120 -0.52 -6.93 11.29
N MET A 121 0.56 -6.49 11.96
CA MET A 121 1.92 -6.95 11.70
C MET A 121 2.22 -8.20 12.52
N LEU A 122 2.74 -9.23 11.88
CA LEU A 122 3.23 -10.43 12.55
C LEU A 122 4.67 -10.19 13.04
N LYS A 123 5.00 -10.79 14.18
CA LYS A 123 6.40 -11.03 14.53
C LYS A 123 6.96 -12.08 13.56
N VAL A 124 8.23 -11.98 13.25
CA VAL A 124 8.96 -12.99 12.48
C VAL A 124 10.02 -13.60 13.36
N ASP A 125 9.98 -14.92 13.55
CA ASP A 125 10.84 -15.66 14.49
C ASP A 125 10.84 -15.03 15.91
N GLY A 126 9.67 -14.58 16.37
CA GLY A 126 9.47 -13.95 17.66
C GLY A 126 9.86 -12.46 17.71
N VAL A 127 10.42 -11.88 16.64
CA VAL A 127 10.91 -10.49 16.59
C VAL A 127 9.88 -9.59 15.92
N ALA A 128 9.46 -8.52 16.59
CA ALA A 128 8.53 -7.54 16.03
C ALA A 128 9.22 -6.63 15.00
N ALA A 129 8.50 -6.27 13.93
CA ALA A 129 8.94 -5.27 12.96
C ALA A 129 8.84 -3.87 13.61
N THR A 130 9.91 -3.40 14.22
CA THR A 130 10.03 -2.07 14.82
C THR A 130 11.26 -1.35 14.31
N VAL A 131 11.27 -0.03 14.35
CA VAL A 131 12.43 0.79 13.96
C VAL A 131 13.67 0.38 14.75
N GLU A 132 13.51 0.13 16.05
CA GLU A 132 14.61 -0.30 16.93
C GLU A 132 15.17 -1.66 16.49
N ASN A 133 14.31 -2.66 16.24
CA ASN A 133 14.72 -4.00 15.86
C ASN A 133 15.32 -4.02 14.44
N VAL A 134 14.90 -3.13 13.55
CA VAL A 134 15.53 -2.90 12.25
C VAL A 134 16.91 -2.25 12.42
N LYS A 135 17.00 -1.22 13.28
CA LYS A 135 18.26 -0.50 13.54
C LYS A 135 19.34 -1.41 14.15
N ASN A 136 18.99 -2.22 15.13
CA ASN A 136 19.93 -3.12 15.81
C ASN A 136 20.14 -4.45 15.04
N GLY A 137 19.42 -4.68 13.93
CA GLY A 137 19.56 -5.86 13.07
C GLY A 137 18.97 -7.15 13.62
N THR A 138 18.14 -7.10 14.69
CA THR A 138 17.41 -8.27 15.19
C THR A 138 16.25 -8.64 14.28
N TYR A 139 15.51 -7.66 13.72
CA TYR A 139 14.53 -7.91 12.68
C TYR A 139 15.23 -8.08 11.32
N LYS A 140 15.13 -9.28 10.75
CA LYS A 140 15.93 -9.66 9.58
C LYS A 140 15.37 -9.18 8.25
N ILE A 141 14.06 -8.94 8.14
CA ILE A 141 13.43 -8.52 6.88
C ILE A 141 13.53 -6.99 6.77
N SER A 142 14.71 -6.51 6.41
CA SER A 142 15.02 -5.08 6.27
C SER A 142 15.86 -4.80 5.02
N ARG A 143 15.78 -3.56 4.53
CA ARG A 143 16.41 -3.14 3.28
C ARG A 143 16.80 -1.67 3.30
N PRO A 144 17.72 -1.23 2.44
CA PRO A 144 17.96 0.19 2.20
C PRO A 144 16.85 0.80 1.34
N LEU A 145 16.62 2.08 1.54
CA LEU A 145 15.85 2.96 0.65
C LEU A 145 16.85 3.96 0.05
N ASN A 146 17.03 3.90 -1.26
CA ASN A 146 18.08 4.65 -1.92
C ASN A 146 17.53 5.63 -2.96
N VAL A 147 18.25 6.71 -3.20
CA VAL A 147 18.16 7.48 -4.43
C VAL A 147 19.32 7.13 -5.35
N VAL A 148 19.01 6.87 -6.61
CA VAL A 148 19.95 6.54 -7.69
C VAL A 148 20.04 7.71 -8.63
N TYR A 149 21.24 8.07 -9.08
CA TYR A 149 21.43 9.23 -9.93
C TYR A 149 22.71 9.11 -10.76
N GLN A 150 22.75 9.81 -11.90
CA GLN A 150 23.98 10.00 -12.64
C GLN A 150 24.82 11.08 -11.97
N GLU A 151 26.14 10.90 -11.85
CA GLU A 151 27.04 11.90 -11.27
C GLU A 151 26.99 13.24 -12.02
N SER A 152 26.80 13.20 -13.34
CA SER A 152 26.62 14.40 -14.17
C SER A 152 25.38 15.22 -13.79
N LYS A 153 24.32 14.59 -13.30
CA LYS A 153 23.11 15.28 -12.82
C LYS A 153 23.33 16.00 -11.50
N VAL A 154 24.14 15.42 -10.61
CA VAL A 154 24.49 16.03 -9.31
C VAL A 154 25.44 17.23 -9.48
N ALA A 155 26.06 17.41 -10.63
CA ALA A 155 26.82 18.62 -10.94
C ALA A 155 25.99 19.90 -10.98
N SER A 156 24.65 19.80 -11.09
CA SER A 156 23.78 20.98 -10.93
C SER A 156 23.73 21.43 -9.46
N GLU A 157 23.74 22.74 -9.24
CA GLU A 157 23.75 23.31 -7.87
C GLU A 157 22.50 22.88 -7.07
N VAL A 158 21.33 22.82 -7.72
CA VAL A 158 20.07 22.45 -7.07
C VAL A 158 20.07 20.97 -6.66
N ASN A 159 20.59 20.07 -7.48
CA ASN A 159 20.67 18.64 -7.15
C ASN A 159 21.72 18.36 -6.06
N THR A 160 22.86 19.07 -6.12
CA THR A 160 23.89 19.01 -5.07
C THR A 160 23.33 19.46 -3.71
N ALA A 161 22.59 20.57 -3.71
CA ALA A 161 21.95 21.09 -2.50
C ALA A 161 20.92 20.12 -1.93
N PHE A 162 20.11 19.48 -2.78
CA PHE A 162 19.13 18.48 -2.35
C PHE A 162 19.82 17.24 -1.76
N LEU A 163 20.84 16.71 -2.41
CA LEU A 163 21.60 15.57 -1.88
C LEU A 163 22.28 15.91 -0.55
N THR A 164 22.79 17.14 -0.39
CA THR A 164 23.34 17.66 0.87
C THR A 164 22.24 17.76 1.95
N PHE A 165 21.05 18.23 1.57
CA PHE A 165 19.89 18.24 2.48
C PHE A 165 19.53 16.86 2.95
N LEU A 166 19.45 15.85 2.07
CA LEU A 166 19.14 14.46 2.45
C LEU A 166 20.13 13.91 3.50
N GLN A 167 21.36 14.42 3.52
CA GLN A 167 22.41 14.04 4.47
C GLN A 167 22.38 14.84 5.78
N SER A 168 21.57 15.88 5.88
CA SER A 168 21.52 16.78 7.03
C SER A 168 20.75 16.24 8.22
N SER A 169 20.98 16.79 9.41
CA SER A 169 20.23 16.45 10.61
C SER A 169 18.73 16.77 10.47
N ASP A 170 18.37 17.77 9.68
CA ASP A 170 16.97 18.10 9.38
C ASP A 170 16.27 16.95 8.64
N ALA A 171 16.90 16.39 7.61
CA ALA A 171 16.38 15.24 6.89
C ALA A 171 16.38 13.97 7.76
N GLN A 172 17.47 13.70 8.49
CA GLN A 172 17.60 12.52 9.36
C GLN A 172 16.53 12.52 10.48
N LYS A 173 16.17 13.71 10.99
CA LYS A 173 15.05 13.84 11.92
C LYS A 173 13.72 13.48 11.28
N ILE A 174 13.43 13.96 10.06
CA ILE A 174 12.20 13.60 9.33
C ILE A 174 12.14 12.09 9.10
N ILE A 175 13.25 11.47 8.72
CA ILE A 175 13.35 10.02 8.52
C ILE A 175 12.96 9.27 9.79
N SER A 176 13.56 9.64 10.93
CA SER A 176 13.29 8.98 12.21
C SER A 176 11.87 9.22 12.71
N ASP A 177 11.36 10.45 12.60
CA ASP A 177 10.00 10.82 13.04
C ASP A 177 8.89 10.10 12.22
N ASN A 178 9.24 9.55 11.05
CA ASN A 178 8.31 8.86 10.17
C ASN A 178 8.49 7.33 10.14
N GLY A 179 9.14 6.75 11.15
CA GLY A 179 9.20 5.31 11.33
C GLY A 179 10.26 4.60 10.48
N TYR A 180 11.23 5.35 9.96
CA TYR A 180 12.40 4.80 9.25
C TYR A 180 13.66 4.90 10.08
N VAL A 181 14.67 4.11 9.75
CA VAL A 181 15.97 4.18 10.41
C VAL A 181 16.85 5.21 9.71
N SER A 182 17.31 6.21 10.46
CA SER A 182 18.33 7.17 10.01
C SER A 182 19.64 6.47 9.68
N THR A 183 20.30 6.89 8.61
CA THR A 183 21.55 6.30 8.10
C THR A 183 22.79 7.11 8.46
N LYS A 184 22.63 8.29 9.06
CA LYS A 184 23.73 9.20 9.34
C LYS A 184 23.68 9.76 10.77
N ASP A 185 24.45 9.17 11.65
CA ASP A 185 24.66 9.69 13.00
C ASP A 185 25.57 10.94 12.96
N GLY A 186 25.32 11.92 13.85
CA GLY A 186 26.11 13.13 13.95
C GLY A 186 25.99 14.09 12.75
N ALA A 187 24.91 13.97 11.96
CA ALA A 187 24.65 14.86 10.85
C ALA A 187 24.52 16.33 11.31
N VAL A 188 25.05 17.25 10.52
CA VAL A 188 24.92 18.70 10.76
C VAL A 188 23.62 19.24 10.14
N ALA A 189 23.14 20.38 10.63
CA ALA A 189 21.97 21.04 10.08
C ALA A 189 22.21 21.49 8.64
N TYR A 190 21.15 21.50 7.84
CA TYR A 190 21.25 21.99 6.46
C TYR A 190 21.49 23.50 6.43
N THR A 191 22.48 23.91 5.64
CA THR A 191 22.75 25.33 5.41
C THR A 191 22.04 25.77 4.12
N VAL A 192 21.16 26.76 4.24
CA VAL A 192 20.42 27.31 3.10
C VAL A 192 21.38 27.94 2.10
N VAL A 193 21.23 27.61 0.84
CA VAL A 193 21.99 28.22 -0.29
C VAL A 193 21.24 29.46 -0.78
N PRO A 194 21.78 30.67 -0.62
CA PRO A 194 21.09 31.88 -1.00
C PRO A 194 20.85 31.95 -2.53
N GLY A 195 19.64 32.33 -2.95
CA GLY A 195 19.29 32.50 -4.36
C GLY A 195 19.13 31.21 -5.16
N LEU A 196 19.23 30.02 -4.52
CA LEU A 196 19.05 28.74 -5.19
C LEU A 196 17.66 28.65 -5.80
N SER A 197 17.59 28.27 -7.08
CA SER A 197 16.32 28.07 -7.80
C SER A 197 16.47 26.95 -8.82
N GLY A 198 15.36 26.31 -9.15
CA GLY A 198 15.32 25.23 -10.15
C GLY A 198 14.28 24.18 -9.85
N GLU A 199 14.27 23.13 -10.65
CA GLU A 199 13.35 22.00 -10.52
C GLU A 199 14.12 20.70 -10.31
N ILE A 200 13.56 19.82 -9.48
CA ILE A 200 14.08 18.47 -9.24
C ILE A 200 12.96 17.49 -9.53
N ASN A 201 13.20 16.52 -10.39
CA ASN A 201 12.28 15.44 -10.71
C ASN A 201 12.76 14.13 -10.10
N ILE A 202 11.91 13.52 -9.30
CA ILE A 202 12.19 12.26 -8.60
C ILE A 202 11.09 11.26 -8.96
N SER A 203 11.47 10.03 -9.30
CA SER A 203 10.51 8.96 -9.65
C SER A 203 10.93 7.61 -9.06
N GLY A 204 10.01 6.66 -8.96
CA GLY A 204 10.35 5.28 -8.64
C GLY A 204 9.62 4.66 -7.46
N SER A 205 10.35 4.15 -6.47
CA SER A 205 9.83 3.35 -5.37
C SER A 205 8.59 3.93 -4.69
N THR A 206 7.48 3.19 -4.73
CA THR A 206 6.24 3.56 -4.03
C THR A 206 6.34 3.44 -2.52
N SER A 207 7.32 2.68 -2.00
CA SER A 207 7.60 2.57 -0.56
C SER A 207 8.41 3.76 -0.04
N LEU A 208 9.34 4.31 -0.83
CA LEU A 208 10.11 5.49 -0.44
C LEU A 208 9.33 6.79 -0.70
N LYS A 209 8.38 6.78 -1.63
CA LYS A 209 7.65 7.98 -2.08
C LYS A 209 7.06 8.81 -0.93
N PRO A 210 6.31 8.26 0.05
CA PRO A 210 5.72 9.07 1.14
C PRO A 210 6.76 9.78 2.00
N LEU A 211 7.90 9.14 2.27
CA LEU A 211 9.01 9.78 2.97
C LEU A 211 9.65 10.87 2.12
N MET A 212 9.88 10.58 0.82
CA MET A 212 10.49 11.53 -0.10
C MET A 212 9.64 12.79 -0.29
N GLU A 213 8.31 12.66 -0.33
CA GLU A 213 7.39 13.81 -0.38
C GLU A 213 7.55 14.73 0.84
N LYS A 214 7.74 14.17 2.03
CA LYS A 214 7.99 14.96 3.26
C LYS A 214 9.36 15.62 3.24
N LEU A 215 10.38 14.92 2.76
CA LEU A 215 11.73 15.46 2.59
C LEU A 215 11.75 16.59 1.55
N ALA A 216 11.08 16.39 0.40
CA ALA A 216 10.91 17.38 -0.64
C ALA A 216 10.20 18.65 -0.13
N ALA A 217 9.08 18.49 0.54
CA ALA A 217 8.32 19.60 1.12
C ALA A 217 9.16 20.42 2.13
N LYS A 218 9.97 19.74 2.97
CA LYS A 218 10.88 20.44 3.88
C LYS A 218 12.00 21.19 3.13
N PHE A 219 12.56 20.58 2.07
CA PHE A 219 13.57 21.22 1.26
C PHE A 219 13.02 22.46 0.54
N GLU A 220 11.85 22.37 -0.09
CA GLU A 220 11.16 23.52 -0.71
C GLU A 220 10.88 24.64 0.30
N ALA A 221 10.51 24.28 1.53
CA ALA A 221 10.25 25.26 2.60
C ALA A 221 11.50 26.07 3.01
N VAL A 222 12.69 25.48 2.90
CA VAL A 222 13.96 26.16 3.23
C VAL A 222 14.68 26.71 1.99
N GLN A 223 14.34 26.22 0.80
CA GLN A 223 14.85 26.66 -0.51
C GLN A 223 13.68 27.11 -1.40
N SER A 224 13.11 28.25 -1.10
CA SER A 224 11.83 28.73 -1.66
C SER A 224 11.84 28.95 -3.18
N GLY A 225 13.01 29.01 -3.82
CA GLY A 225 13.17 29.07 -5.28
C GLY A 225 13.20 27.70 -5.96
N VAL A 226 13.14 26.60 -5.20
CA VAL A 226 13.21 25.24 -5.74
C VAL A 226 11.85 24.57 -5.74
N LYS A 227 11.56 23.81 -6.81
CA LYS A 227 10.41 22.95 -6.96
C LYS A 227 10.85 21.48 -7.04
N VAL A 228 10.25 20.59 -6.22
CA VAL A 228 10.55 19.17 -6.24
C VAL A 228 9.29 18.37 -6.58
N THR A 229 9.35 17.59 -7.65
CA THR A 229 8.26 16.73 -8.07
C THR A 229 8.60 15.26 -7.74
N VAL A 230 7.72 14.56 -7.01
CA VAL A 230 7.93 13.18 -6.60
C VAL A 230 6.89 12.26 -7.22
N GLY A 231 7.30 11.41 -8.16
CA GLY A 231 6.49 10.40 -8.83
C GLY A 231 6.72 8.99 -8.27
N GLY A 232 5.74 8.11 -8.47
CA GLY A 232 5.84 6.66 -8.18
C GLY A 232 6.31 5.85 -9.40
N GLY A 233 5.91 4.56 -9.44
CA GLY A 233 6.15 3.66 -10.57
C GLY A 233 6.95 2.41 -10.24
N GLY A 234 7.39 2.27 -8.97
CA GLY A 234 8.22 1.15 -8.51
C GLY A 234 9.72 1.38 -8.73
N SER A 235 10.55 0.55 -8.13
CA SER A 235 12.01 0.69 -8.20
C SER A 235 12.57 0.50 -9.61
N GLY A 236 11.92 -0.33 -10.44
CA GLY A 236 12.27 -0.47 -11.86
C GLY A 236 12.17 0.85 -12.63
N THR A 237 11.12 1.63 -12.40
CA THR A 237 10.98 2.98 -12.94
C THR A 237 12.10 3.88 -12.41
N GLY A 238 12.39 3.84 -11.09
CA GLY A 238 13.48 4.61 -10.51
C GLY A 238 14.84 4.36 -11.17
N TYR A 239 15.19 3.10 -11.39
CA TYR A 239 16.40 2.76 -12.13
C TYR A 239 16.39 3.28 -13.57
N ASN A 240 15.32 3.03 -14.30
CA ASN A 240 15.22 3.38 -15.72
C ASN A 240 15.24 4.89 -15.92
N ASP A 241 14.51 5.65 -15.13
CA ASP A 241 14.41 7.10 -15.25
C ASP A 241 15.74 7.77 -14.88
N ALA A 242 16.41 7.32 -13.81
CA ALA A 242 17.74 7.80 -13.46
C ALA A 242 18.78 7.48 -14.54
N LYS A 243 18.83 6.21 -14.99
CA LYS A 243 19.76 5.75 -16.04
C LYS A 243 19.63 6.52 -17.33
N ASN A 244 18.40 6.85 -17.73
CA ASN A 244 18.10 7.56 -18.97
C ASN A 244 18.07 9.10 -18.80
N GLY A 245 18.29 9.62 -17.59
CA GLY A 245 18.27 11.06 -17.30
C GLY A 245 16.86 11.68 -17.37
N VAL A 246 15.81 10.87 -17.29
CA VAL A 246 14.41 11.32 -17.25
C VAL A 246 14.10 11.96 -15.90
N SER A 247 14.59 11.37 -14.81
CA SER A 247 14.57 11.96 -13.48
C SER A 247 15.99 12.37 -13.04
N ASP A 248 16.05 13.32 -12.11
CA ASP A 248 17.31 13.71 -11.47
C ASP A 248 17.73 12.66 -10.44
N PHE A 249 16.73 12.10 -9.73
CA PHE A 249 16.91 11.01 -8.77
C PHE A 249 15.87 9.93 -8.99
N GLY A 250 16.32 8.68 -9.06
CA GLY A 250 15.46 7.49 -9.09
C GLY A 250 15.36 6.87 -7.71
N MET A 251 14.16 6.67 -7.18
CA MET A 251 13.94 6.01 -5.90
C MET A 251 13.93 4.49 -6.05
N ILE A 252 14.68 3.78 -5.22
CA ILE A 252 14.65 2.32 -5.14
C ILE A 252 14.54 1.85 -3.69
N SER A 253 13.92 0.70 -3.48
CA SER A 253 13.69 0.10 -2.16
C SER A 253 14.25 -1.33 -2.09
N GLU A 254 15.49 -1.46 -2.53
CA GLU A 254 16.33 -2.66 -2.54
C GLU A 254 17.80 -2.23 -2.53
N ASN A 255 18.71 -3.19 -2.35
CA ASN A 255 20.13 -2.94 -2.58
C ASN A 255 20.35 -2.45 -4.02
N PHE A 256 21.22 -1.45 -4.19
CA PHE A 256 21.58 -0.97 -5.51
C PHE A 256 22.22 -2.08 -6.33
N LYS A 257 21.75 -2.22 -7.58
CA LYS A 257 22.20 -3.22 -8.53
C LYS A 257 22.81 -2.52 -9.73
N THR A 258 24.12 -2.55 -9.85
CA THR A 258 24.87 -1.86 -10.92
C THR A 258 24.40 -2.29 -12.30
N GLU A 259 24.06 -3.58 -12.48
CA GLU A 259 23.57 -4.11 -13.76
C GLU A 259 22.25 -3.50 -14.23
N LYS A 260 21.48 -2.87 -13.33
CA LYS A 260 20.25 -2.14 -13.67
C LYS A 260 20.50 -0.71 -14.14
N ALA A 261 21.59 -0.08 -13.67
CA ALA A 261 21.94 1.31 -13.97
C ALA A 261 23.45 1.55 -13.86
N GLU A 262 24.22 1.04 -14.83
CA GLU A 262 25.69 1.03 -14.84
C GLU A 262 26.32 2.43 -14.81
N ASN A 263 25.62 3.44 -15.33
CA ASN A 263 26.07 4.84 -15.38
C ASN A 263 25.61 5.66 -14.17
N CYS A 264 25.08 5.00 -13.13
CA CYS A 264 24.56 5.66 -11.94
C CYS A 264 25.33 5.24 -10.69
N THR A 265 25.28 6.13 -9.70
CA THR A 265 25.62 5.87 -8.31
C THR A 265 24.37 6.02 -7.44
N TYR A 266 24.51 5.86 -6.12
CA TYR A 266 23.39 5.95 -5.21
C TYR A 266 23.75 6.60 -3.87
N TYR A 267 22.73 7.07 -3.17
CA TYR A 267 22.80 7.46 -1.77
C TYR A 267 21.71 6.75 -0.97
N GLU A 268 22.09 6.13 0.16
CA GLU A 268 21.13 5.50 1.08
C GLU A 268 20.47 6.57 1.94
N VAL A 269 19.18 6.81 1.66
CA VAL A 269 18.36 7.82 2.36
C VAL A 269 17.95 7.34 3.74
N ALA A 270 17.51 6.09 3.81
CA ALA A 270 16.99 5.48 5.04
C ALA A 270 17.14 3.95 4.99
N LYS A 271 17.06 3.29 6.16
CA LYS A 271 16.83 1.85 6.23
C LYS A 271 15.40 1.58 6.68
N ASP A 272 14.77 0.59 6.09
CA ASP A 272 13.34 0.27 6.28
C ASP A 272 13.16 -1.22 6.59
N GLY A 273 12.24 -1.51 7.50
CA GLY A 273 11.75 -2.87 7.71
C GLY A 273 10.70 -3.22 6.64
N ILE A 274 10.66 -4.47 6.22
CA ILE A 274 9.54 -5.01 5.46
C ILE A 274 8.70 -5.82 6.43
N ALA A 275 7.56 -5.27 6.86
CA ALA A 275 6.65 -5.93 7.77
C ALA A 275 5.84 -7.00 7.05
N VAL A 276 5.71 -8.19 7.65
CA VAL A 276 4.74 -9.20 7.24
C VAL A 276 3.41 -8.84 7.86
N ILE A 277 2.39 -8.67 7.02
CA ILE A 277 1.10 -8.14 7.41
C ILE A 277 -0.03 -9.12 7.11
N VAL A 278 -1.03 -9.14 7.99
CA VAL A 278 -2.24 -9.93 7.86
C VAL A 278 -3.46 -9.08 8.22
N ASN A 279 -4.65 -9.56 7.88
CA ASN A 279 -5.89 -8.93 8.32
C ASN A 279 -6.01 -8.97 9.86
N LYS A 280 -6.69 -7.98 10.45
CA LYS A 280 -6.90 -7.90 11.90
C LYS A 280 -7.67 -9.09 12.48
N GLU A 281 -8.49 -9.75 11.68
CA GLU A 281 -9.23 -10.96 12.11
C GLU A 281 -8.36 -12.21 12.16
N ASN A 282 -7.15 -12.20 11.57
CA ASN A 282 -6.22 -13.32 11.69
C ASN A 282 -5.70 -13.43 13.14
N PRO A 283 -5.85 -14.56 13.83
CA PRO A 283 -5.44 -14.70 15.23
C PRO A 283 -3.92 -14.82 15.43
N LEU A 284 -3.15 -15.09 14.36
CA LEU A 284 -1.71 -15.32 14.44
C LEU A 284 -0.98 -14.06 14.86
N ASP A 285 -0.02 -14.16 15.81
CA ASP A 285 0.81 -13.03 16.25
C ASP A 285 2.29 -13.19 15.85
N ASN A 286 2.66 -14.39 15.44
CA ASN A 286 4.03 -14.72 15.04
C ASN A 286 4.01 -15.71 13.88
N ILE A 287 5.02 -15.65 13.02
CA ILE A 287 5.25 -16.57 11.92
C ILE A 287 6.74 -16.82 11.80
N SER A 288 7.15 -18.03 11.44
CA SER A 288 8.56 -18.32 11.20
C SER A 288 9.01 -17.84 9.81
N MET A 289 10.30 -17.53 9.66
CA MET A 289 10.87 -17.23 8.34
C MET A 289 10.71 -18.39 7.36
N GLU A 290 10.75 -19.62 7.86
CA GLU A 290 10.57 -20.83 7.04
C GLU A 290 9.11 -20.95 6.56
N ASP A 291 8.11 -20.66 7.40
CA ASP A 291 6.71 -20.65 6.96
C ASP A 291 6.44 -19.57 5.92
N ILE A 292 6.98 -18.36 6.13
CA ILE A 292 6.90 -17.30 5.12
C ILE A 292 7.45 -17.80 3.79
N LYS A 293 8.65 -18.38 3.80
CA LYS A 293 9.27 -18.96 2.61
C LYS A 293 8.36 -20.02 1.97
N ASN A 294 7.79 -20.94 2.76
CA ASN A 294 6.94 -22.03 2.25
C ASN A 294 5.58 -21.56 1.74
N ILE A 295 5.06 -20.43 2.22
CA ILE A 295 3.86 -19.75 1.69
C ILE A 295 4.13 -19.12 0.32
N TYR A 296 5.30 -18.47 0.15
CA TYR A 296 5.63 -17.73 -1.07
C TYR A 296 6.40 -18.55 -2.13
N ASN A 297 6.81 -19.77 -1.81
CA ASN A 297 7.65 -20.60 -2.68
C ASN A 297 6.81 -21.47 -3.63
N VAL A 298 6.82 -21.15 -4.92
CA VAL A 298 6.15 -21.96 -5.96
C VAL A 298 6.70 -23.38 -6.04
N ASP A 299 7.96 -23.60 -5.68
CA ASP A 299 8.66 -24.88 -5.74
C ASP A 299 8.73 -25.60 -4.36
N ALA A 300 7.89 -25.20 -3.38
CA ALA A 300 7.95 -25.78 -2.03
C ALA A 300 7.55 -27.27 -1.97
N GLY A 301 6.84 -27.79 -2.99
CA GLY A 301 6.41 -29.19 -3.01
C GLY A 301 5.57 -29.55 -1.79
N ASP A 302 5.96 -30.59 -1.07
CA ASP A 302 5.26 -31.05 0.15
C ASP A 302 5.41 -30.11 1.34
N ALA A 303 6.37 -29.18 1.31
CA ALA A 303 6.55 -28.17 2.35
C ALA A 303 5.66 -26.92 2.13
N ALA A 304 4.87 -26.87 1.05
CA ALA A 304 4.02 -25.72 0.75
C ALA A 304 2.92 -25.54 1.82
N ILE A 305 2.90 -24.37 2.45
CA ILE A 305 1.86 -23.97 3.39
C ILE A 305 0.73 -23.29 2.60
N LYS A 306 -0.43 -23.93 2.54
CA LYS A 306 -1.58 -23.47 1.74
C LYS A 306 -2.74 -22.97 2.60
N VAL A 307 -2.83 -23.41 3.85
CA VAL A 307 -3.87 -23.01 4.80
C VAL A 307 -3.24 -22.50 6.09
N TRP A 308 -3.94 -21.61 6.80
CA TRP A 308 -3.44 -21.02 8.04
C TRP A 308 -3.25 -22.03 9.17
N ALA A 309 -3.99 -23.15 9.16
CA ALA A 309 -3.85 -24.23 10.14
C ALA A 309 -2.45 -24.87 10.11
N ASP A 310 -1.75 -24.82 8.98
CA ASP A 310 -0.43 -25.41 8.78
C ASP A 310 0.71 -24.44 9.13
N ALA A 311 0.41 -23.14 9.26
CA ALA A 311 1.40 -22.16 9.69
C ALA A 311 1.70 -22.29 11.18
N SER A 312 2.97 -22.13 11.57
CA SER A 312 3.40 -22.28 12.97
C SER A 312 2.70 -21.25 13.87
N LYS A 313 2.12 -21.77 14.94
CA LYS A 313 1.45 -20.98 15.99
C LYS A 313 2.44 -20.50 17.04
#